data_120f473471e349c3821e8d80dcd07594
#
_entry.id   120f473471e349c3821e8d80dcd07594
#
_cell.length_a   1.000
_cell.length_b   1.000
_cell.length_c   1.000
_cell.angle_alpha   90.00
_cell.angle_beta   90.00
_cell.angle_gamma   90.00
#
_symmetry.space_group_name_H-M   'P 1'
#
loop_
_entity.id
_entity.type
_entity.pdbx_description
1 polymer ?
#
loop_
_entity_poly.entity_id
_entity_poly.type
_entity_poly.pdbx_seq_one_letter_code
_entity_poly.pdbx_strand_id
1 'polypeptide(L)'
;MIFDYSKYEVIRFLLSNIAYFMEEFKFDGYRFDAVTSMLYQHHGIGVGFSGDYREYFGSHIDTDGIVYLMLANTLVHQINPAAITIAEDVSGMPTLCRKVEEGGIGFDYRLSMYIPDMWIKYLKEYKDEDWNMGHIAFNLINRRYKEKCVAYSESHDQAIVGDKTISMWLFNQEIYTGMSKFSPQSIVVDRGIALHKMIRLITIGLGGEAYLNFMGNEFGHPEWIDFPREGNHFSYHYCRR
;
A
#
# COMPACT_ATOMS: atom_id res chain seq x y z
N MET A 1 -2.70 17.34 7.50
CA MET A 1 -3.68 18.42 7.21
C MET A 1 -4.70 17.83 6.25
N ILE A 2 -5.97 17.94 6.54
CA ILE A 2 -7.06 17.37 5.76
C ILE A 2 -7.87 18.54 5.19
N PHE A 3 -8.41 18.36 3.99
CA PHE A 3 -9.26 19.37 3.37
C PHE A 3 -10.66 19.37 4.00
N ASP A 4 -11.30 20.51 4.01
CA ASP A 4 -12.71 20.65 4.41
C ASP A 4 -13.62 20.34 3.21
N TYR A 5 -14.00 19.08 3.08
CA TYR A 5 -14.81 18.58 1.95
C TYR A 5 -16.24 19.14 1.95
N SER A 6 -16.71 19.80 3.01
CA SER A 6 -18.00 20.47 3.04
C SER A 6 -18.03 21.76 2.19
N LYS A 7 -16.88 22.24 1.74
CA LYS A 7 -16.74 23.48 0.97
C LYS A 7 -16.69 23.21 -0.54
N TYR A 8 -17.65 23.73 -1.28
CA TYR A 8 -17.71 23.58 -2.73
C TYR A 8 -16.43 24.04 -3.44
N GLU A 9 -15.80 25.10 -2.97
CA GLU A 9 -14.55 25.60 -3.56
C GLU A 9 -13.36 24.64 -3.33
N VAL A 10 -13.35 23.92 -2.22
CA VAL A 10 -12.36 22.87 -1.96
C VAL A 10 -12.59 21.70 -2.91
N ILE A 11 -13.82 21.23 -3.03
CA ILE A 11 -14.19 20.17 -3.97
C ILE A 11 -13.82 20.59 -5.40
N ARG A 12 -14.17 21.81 -5.82
CA ARG A 12 -13.84 22.31 -7.14
C ARG A 12 -12.32 22.35 -7.38
N PHE A 13 -11.55 22.83 -6.41
CA PHE A 13 -10.09 22.85 -6.50
C PHE A 13 -9.52 21.45 -6.69
N LEU A 14 -9.94 20.49 -5.87
CA LEU A 14 -9.43 19.11 -5.92
C LEU A 14 -9.83 18.40 -7.21
N LEU A 15 -11.07 18.54 -7.67
CA LEU A 15 -11.51 17.95 -8.94
C LEU A 15 -10.81 18.61 -10.14
N SER A 16 -10.61 19.94 -10.12
CA SER A 16 -9.84 20.64 -11.15
C SER A 16 -8.39 20.18 -11.20
N ASN A 17 -7.79 19.86 -10.05
CA ASN A 17 -6.45 19.32 -9.98
C ASN A 17 -6.37 17.94 -10.65
N ILE A 18 -7.34 17.06 -10.39
CA ILE A 18 -7.44 15.75 -11.05
C ILE A 18 -7.54 15.93 -12.57
N ALA A 19 -8.48 16.75 -13.04
CA ALA A 19 -8.64 17.00 -14.48
C ALA A 19 -7.36 17.56 -15.12
N TYR A 20 -6.73 18.53 -14.47
CA TYR A 20 -5.50 19.18 -14.96
C TYR A 20 -4.37 18.16 -15.22
N PHE A 21 -4.08 17.28 -14.26
CA PHE A 21 -3.01 16.31 -14.44
C PHE A 21 -3.35 15.24 -15.49
N MET A 22 -4.62 14.86 -15.65
CA MET A 22 -5.04 13.93 -16.69
C MET A 22 -5.00 14.59 -18.09
N GLU A 23 -5.49 15.81 -18.21
CA GLU A 23 -5.62 16.48 -19.50
C GLU A 23 -4.29 17.05 -20.00
N GLU A 24 -3.47 17.67 -19.12
CA GLU A 24 -2.22 18.30 -19.49
C GLU A 24 -1.04 17.32 -19.46
N PHE A 25 -0.93 16.50 -18.40
CA PHE A 25 0.19 15.59 -18.21
C PHE A 25 -0.10 14.16 -18.64
N LYS A 26 -1.34 13.87 -19.09
CA LYS A 26 -1.75 12.56 -19.60
C LYS A 26 -1.57 11.42 -18.59
N PHE A 27 -1.90 11.67 -17.34
CA PHE A 27 -1.88 10.62 -16.32
C PHE A 27 -2.89 9.52 -16.65
N ASP A 28 -2.48 8.26 -16.44
CA ASP A 28 -3.29 7.07 -16.68
C ASP A 28 -4.11 6.65 -15.46
N GLY A 29 -4.01 7.39 -14.36
CA GLY A 29 -4.75 7.13 -13.13
C GLY A 29 -4.12 7.71 -11.89
N TYR A 30 -4.66 7.36 -10.72
CA TYR A 30 -4.24 7.89 -9.43
C TYR A 30 -4.20 6.84 -8.34
N ARG A 31 -3.18 6.90 -7.49
CA ARG A 31 -3.25 6.36 -6.14
C ARG A 31 -3.69 7.47 -5.19
N PHE A 32 -4.75 7.22 -4.45
CA PHE A 32 -5.19 8.08 -3.36
C PHE A 32 -4.56 7.62 -2.06
N ASP A 33 -3.76 8.50 -1.48
CA ASP A 33 -3.05 8.29 -0.22
C ASP A 33 -3.97 8.52 0.97
N ALA A 34 -3.81 7.72 2.02
CA ALA A 34 -4.51 7.88 3.30
C ALA A 34 -6.03 8.03 3.18
N VAL A 35 -6.67 7.21 2.33
CA VAL A 35 -8.13 7.26 2.10
C VAL A 35 -8.91 7.08 3.40
N THR A 36 -8.42 6.27 4.35
CA THR A 36 -9.01 6.14 5.69
C THR A 36 -9.22 7.50 6.36
N SER A 37 -8.29 8.45 6.18
CA SER A 37 -8.41 9.78 6.79
C SER A 37 -9.52 10.63 6.17
N MET A 38 -9.99 10.28 4.99
CA MET A 38 -11.09 10.96 4.27
C MET A 38 -12.44 10.31 4.53
N LEU A 39 -12.46 9.04 4.95
CA LEU A 39 -13.69 8.27 5.19
C LEU A 39 -14.32 8.54 6.55
N TYR A 40 -13.52 9.00 7.52
CA TYR A 40 -13.94 9.08 8.92
C TYR A 40 -13.62 10.44 9.56
N GLN A 41 -14.52 10.95 10.38
CA GLN A 41 -14.34 12.20 11.12
C GLN A 41 -13.16 12.13 12.12
N HIS A 42 -12.85 10.95 12.66
CA HIS A 42 -11.66 10.72 13.49
C HIS A 42 -10.37 10.51 12.67
N HIS A 43 -10.47 10.52 11.35
CA HIS A 43 -9.34 10.41 10.40
C HIS A 43 -8.46 9.16 10.59
N GLY A 44 -8.96 8.12 11.24
CA GLY A 44 -8.18 6.91 11.57
C GLY A 44 -7.19 7.09 12.72
N ILE A 45 -7.17 8.24 13.40
CA ILE A 45 -6.19 8.54 14.44
C ILE A 45 -6.65 7.93 15.77
N GLY A 46 -5.82 7.06 16.35
CA GLY A 46 -6.07 6.43 17.64
C GLY A 46 -7.24 5.43 17.65
N VAL A 47 -7.71 5.00 16.50
CA VAL A 47 -8.81 4.05 16.33
C VAL A 47 -8.31 2.79 15.63
N GLY A 48 -8.62 1.63 16.20
CA GLY A 48 -8.43 0.34 15.53
C GLY A 48 -9.72 -0.08 14.81
N PHE A 49 -9.57 -0.85 13.73
CA PHE A 49 -10.69 -1.41 12.97
C PHE A 49 -10.74 -2.93 13.20
N SER A 50 -11.88 -3.43 13.65
CA SER A 50 -12.11 -4.85 13.91
C SER A 50 -12.81 -5.57 12.76
N GLY A 51 -13.38 -4.82 11.84
CA GLY A 51 -14.23 -5.32 10.76
C GLY A 51 -15.71 -5.39 11.11
N ASP A 52 -16.13 -4.85 12.25
CA ASP A 52 -17.55 -4.74 12.60
C ASP A 52 -18.24 -3.71 11.69
N TYR A 53 -19.39 -4.08 11.15
CA TYR A 53 -20.15 -3.19 10.24
C TYR A 53 -20.51 -1.83 10.85
N ARG A 54 -20.62 -1.73 12.17
CA ARG A 54 -20.85 -0.47 12.87
C ARG A 54 -19.71 0.53 12.73
N GLU A 55 -18.52 0.05 12.43
CA GLU A 55 -17.34 0.89 12.17
C GLU A 55 -17.42 1.60 10.82
N TYR A 56 -18.26 1.12 9.91
CA TYR A 56 -18.33 1.62 8.53
C TYR A 56 -19.58 2.44 8.22
N PHE A 57 -20.61 2.37 9.06
CA PHE A 57 -21.91 3.01 8.81
C PHE A 57 -22.46 3.81 9.98
N GLY A 58 -21.58 4.19 10.91
CA GLY A 58 -21.92 5.00 12.08
C GLY A 58 -21.88 6.50 11.82
N SER A 59 -22.17 7.28 12.86
CA SER A 59 -22.18 8.76 12.83
C SER A 59 -20.77 9.38 12.68
N HIS A 60 -19.73 8.56 12.81
CA HIS A 60 -18.33 8.96 12.66
C HIS A 60 -17.84 8.95 11.21
N ILE A 61 -18.68 8.57 10.27
CA ILE A 61 -18.37 8.61 8.84
C ILE A 61 -18.37 10.05 8.35
N ASP A 62 -17.36 10.39 7.55
CA ASP A 62 -17.29 11.67 6.84
C ASP A 62 -17.97 11.54 5.48
N THR A 63 -19.25 11.89 5.43
CA THR A 63 -20.05 11.82 4.20
C THR A 63 -19.55 12.77 3.13
N ASP A 64 -19.04 13.94 3.49
CA ASP A 64 -18.52 14.90 2.51
C ASP A 64 -17.22 14.39 1.86
N GLY A 65 -16.35 13.76 2.66
CA GLY A 65 -15.15 13.10 2.16
C GLY A 65 -15.49 11.93 1.22
N ILE A 66 -16.48 11.10 1.57
CA ILE A 66 -16.96 10.01 0.70
C ILE A 66 -17.51 10.57 -0.62
N VAL A 67 -18.33 11.61 -0.58
CA VAL A 67 -18.91 12.24 -1.78
C VAL A 67 -17.79 12.80 -2.67
N TYR A 68 -16.77 13.44 -2.08
CA TYR A 68 -15.60 13.86 -2.84
C TYR A 68 -14.91 12.69 -3.56
N LEU A 69 -14.66 11.57 -2.86
CA LEU A 69 -14.04 10.39 -3.46
C LEU A 69 -14.90 9.79 -4.59
N MET A 70 -16.21 9.73 -4.43
CA MET A 70 -17.13 9.29 -5.48
C MET A 70 -17.07 10.20 -6.72
N LEU A 71 -17.06 11.52 -6.51
CA LEU A 71 -16.93 12.50 -7.59
C LEU A 71 -15.57 12.40 -8.28
N ALA A 72 -14.49 12.21 -7.52
CA ALA A 72 -13.15 12.06 -8.04
C ALA A 72 -13.03 10.83 -8.95
N ASN A 73 -13.48 9.66 -8.49
CA ASN A 73 -13.50 8.43 -9.28
C ASN A 73 -14.36 8.57 -10.55
N THR A 74 -15.53 9.17 -10.41
CA THR A 74 -16.42 9.43 -11.56
C THR A 74 -15.75 10.32 -12.60
N LEU A 75 -15.12 11.42 -12.16
CA LEU A 75 -14.43 12.36 -13.05
C LEU A 75 -13.26 11.70 -13.78
N VAL A 76 -12.44 10.93 -13.06
CA VAL A 76 -11.30 10.20 -13.65
C VAL A 76 -11.77 9.32 -14.81
N HIS A 77 -12.79 8.50 -14.59
CA HIS A 77 -13.31 7.60 -15.62
C HIS A 77 -14.13 8.31 -16.73
N GLN A 78 -14.67 9.51 -16.47
CA GLN A 78 -15.27 10.34 -17.52
C GLN A 78 -14.21 10.92 -18.46
N ILE A 79 -13.06 11.35 -17.91
CA ILE A 79 -11.96 11.89 -18.74
C ILE A 79 -11.28 10.75 -19.51
N ASN A 80 -10.98 9.65 -18.84
CA ASN A 80 -10.36 8.48 -19.44
C ASN A 80 -10.99 7.19 -18.88
N PRO A 81 -11.87 6.52 -19.64
CA PRO A 81 -12.50 5.27 -19.18
C PRO A 81 -11.52 4.11 -18.92
N ALA A 82 -10.29 4.19 -19.42
CA ALA A 82 -9.25 3.19 -19.18
C ALA A 82 -8.33 3.55 -18.00
N ALA A 83 -8.53 4.71 -17.38
CA ALA A 83 -7.75 5.12 -16.21
C ALA A 83 -8.01 4.19 -15.01
N ILE A 84 -7.03 4.14 -14.11
CA ILE A 84 -7.07 3.27 -12.92
C ILE A 84 -7.01 4.15 -11.66
N THR A 85 -7.91 3.87 -10.71
CA THR A 85 -7.87 4.48 -9.39
C THR A 85 -7.61 3.45 -8.31
N ILE A 86 -6.67 3.76 -7.42
CA ILE A 86 -6.20 2.86 -6.36
C ILE A 86 -6.37 3.56 -5.02
N ALA A 87 -7.06 2.93 -4.08
CA ALA A 87 -7.20 3.42 -2.72
C ALA A 87 -6.16 2.82 -1.78
N GLU A 88 -5.47 3.66 -1.03
CA GLU A 88 -4.76 3.24 0.17
C GLU A 88 -5.69 3.40 1.37
N ASP A 89 -6.19 2.28 1.89
CA ASP A 89 -7.12 2.25 3.02
C ASP A 89 -6.81 1.09 3.97
N VAL A 90 -6.67 1.42 5.26
CA VAL A 90 -6.42 0.45 6.34
C VAL A 90 -7.69 0.06 7.09
N SER A 91 -8.79 0.79 6.91
CA SER A 91 -10.02 0.57 7.67
C SER A 91 -10.77 -0.69 7.25
N GLY A 92 -10.56 -1.13 6.01
CA GLY A 92 -11.35 -2.21 5.43
C GLY A 92 -12.77 -1.80 5.07
N MET A 93 -13.05 -0.52 4.82
CA MET A 93 -14.36 -0.01 4.39
C MET A 93 -14.93 -0.90 3.27
N PRO A 94 -16.10 -1.52 3.46
CA PRO A 94 -16.76 -2.29 2.42
C PRO A 94 -17.23 -1.36 1.28
N THR A 95 -17.41 -1.92 0.08
CA THR A 95 -17.83 -1.20 -1.12
C THR A 95 -16.88 -0.14 -1.67
N LEU A 96 -15.67 -0.01 -1.09
CA LEU A 96 -14.66 0.95 -1.55
C LEU A 96 -14.38 0.80 -3.06
N CYS A 97 -14.24 -0.46 -3.54
CA CYS A 97 -13.99 -0.80 -4.93
C CYS A 97 -15.24 -1.29 -5.68
N ARG A 98 -16.42 -0.77 -5.31
CA ARG A 98 -17.66 -0.98 -6.07
C ARG A 98 -18.02 0.29 -6.82
N LYS A 99 -18.70 0.12 -7.96
CA LYS A 99 -19.15 1.25 -8.77
C LYS A 99 -20.07 2.19 -7.97
N VAL A 100 -20.00 3.47 -8.27
CA VAL A 100 -20.84 4.49 -7.62
C VAL A 100 -22.32 4.19 -7.82
N GLU A 101 -22.72 3.71 -8.99
CA GLU A 101 -24.10 3.34 -9.30
C GLU A 101 -24.59 2.12 -8.51
N GLU A 102 -23.68 1.33 -7.95
CA GLU A 102 -23.96 0.19 -7.08
C GLU A 102 -23.90 0.56 -5.59
N GLY A 103 -23.77 1.85 -5.28
CA GLY A 103 -23.61 2.36 -3.91
C GLY A 103 -22.20 2.26 -3.36
N GLY A 104 -21.19 2.09 -4.23
CA GLY A 104 -19.78 2.07 -3.86
C GLY A 104 -19.09 3.44 -3.96
N ILE A 105 -17.82 3.49 -3.61
CA ILE A 105 -17.00 4.72 -3.68
C ILE A 105 -16.34 4.87 -5.05
N GLY A 106 -16.22 3.78 -5.81
CA GLY A 106 -15.84 3.85 -7.22
C GLY A 106 -14.38 3.58 -7.53
N PHE A 107 -13.55 3.19 -6.56
CA PHE A 107 -12.17 2.79 -6.84
C PHE A 107 -12.10 1.49 -7.64
N ASP A 108 -11.08 1.37 -8.50
CA ASP A 108 -10.83 0.13 -9.24
C ASP A 108 -10.10 -0.90 -8.37
N TYR A 109 -9.17 -0.45 -7.53
CA TYR A 109 -8.33 -1.30 -6.70
C TYR A 109 -8.16 -0.74 -5.29
N ARG A 110 -7.89 -1.65 -4.36
CA ARG A 110 -7.41 -1.36 -3.00
C ARG A 110 -6.00 -1.92 -2.83
N LEU A 111 -5.12 -1.21 -2.12
CA LEU A 111 -3.84 -1.78 -1.66
C LEU A 111 -4.08 -2.83 -0.58
N SER A 112 -3.45 -3.99 -0.72
CA SER A 112 -3.50 -5.08 0.27
C SER A 112 -2.46 -4.85 1.37
N MET A 113 -2.68 -3.85 2.21
CA MET A 113 -1.71 -3.36 3.20
C MET A 113 -1.33 -4.40 4.27
N TYR A 114 -2.19 -5.40 4.52
CA TYR A 114 -1.92 -6.49 5.47
C TYR A 114 -0.88 -7.51 4.97
N ILE A 115 -0.63 -7.60 3.66
CA ILE A 115 0.33 -8.55 3.09
C ILE A 115 1.77 -8.21 3.51
N PRO A 116 2.27 -6.98 3.31
CA PRO A 116 3.61 -6.63 3.78
C PRO A 116 3.77 -6.76 5.30
N ASP A 117 2.76 -6.41 6.09
CA ASP A 117 2.78 -6.58 7.55
C ASP A 117 2.90 -8.07 7.94
N MET A 118 2.18 -8.95 7.24
CA MET A 118 2.33 -10.39 7.40
C MET A 118 3.76 -10.84 7.12
N TRP A 119 4.38 -10.40 6.02
CA TRP A 119 5.75 -10.79 5.67
C TRP A 119 6.76 -10.30 6.70
N ILE A 120 6.66 -9.05 7.15
CA ILE A 120 7.52 -8.53 8.22
C ILE A 120 7.38 -9.37 9.49
N LYS A 121 6.15 -9.69 9.88
CA LYS A 121 5.89 -10.52 11.06
C LYS A 121 6.56 -11.89 10.94
N TYR A 122 6.43 -12.56 9.78
CA TYR A 122 7.08 -13.86 9.56
C TYR A 122 8.60 -13.76 9.64
N LEU A 123 9.20 -12.75 9.01
CA LEU A 123 10.64 -12.58 9.01
C LEU A 123 11.22 -12.17 10.37
N LYS A 124 10.43 -11.51 11.19
CA LYS A 124 10.85 -10.97 12.49
C LYS A 124 10.64 -11.95 13.64
N GLU A 125 9.53 -12.69 13.63
CA GLU A 125 9.05 -13.45 14.78
C GLU A 125 9.18 -14.96 14.62
N TYR A 126 9.32 -15.47 13.40
CA TYR A 126 9.31 -16.90 13.13
C TYR A 126 10.60 -17.37 12.46
N LYS A 127 11.02 -18.60 12.80
CA LYS A 127 12.05 -19.31 12.02
C LYS A 127 11.40 -19.93 10.79
N ASP A 128 12.21 -20.24 9.77
CA ASP A 128 11.72 -20.77 8.49
C ASP A 128 10.89 -22.06 8.67
N GLU A 129 11.33 -22.95 9.55
CA GLU A 129 10.67 -24.21 9.86
C GLU A 129 9.31 -24.03 10.54
N ASP A 130 9.07 -22.87 11.16
CA ASP A 130 7.83 -22.56 11.90
C ASP A 130 6.81 -21.81 11.02
N TRP A 131 7.12 -21.57 9.76
CA TRP A 131 6.22 -20.85 8.87
C TRP A 131 4.96 -21.67 8.56
N ASN A 132 3.81 -21.14 8.91
CA ASN A 132 2.52 -21.76 8.61
C ASN A 132 2.10 -21.41 7.18
N MET A 133 2.35 -22.34 6.22
CA MET A 133 2.02 -22.17 4.81
C MET A 133 0.52 -21.98 4.58
N GLY A 134 -0.33 -22.64 5.36
CA GLY A 134 -1.78 -22.47 5.28
C GLY A 134 -2.23 -21.06 5.67
N HIS A 135 -1.64 -20.49 6.73
CA HIS A 135 -1.92 -19.11 7.13
C HIS A 135 -1.40 -18.10 6.10
N ILE A 136 -0.22 -18.30 5.53
CA ILE A 136 0.33 -17.46 4.46
C ILE A 136 -0.59 -17.49 3.25
N ALA A 137 -0.95 -18.69 2.76
CA ALA A 137 -1.83 -18.84 1.61
C ALA A 137 -3.20 -18.20 1.87
N PHE A 138 -3.79 -18.45 3.06
CA PHE A 138 -5.07 -17.84 3.44
C PHE A 138 -5.01 -16.31 3.38
N ASN A 139 -3.99 -15.69 3.97
CA ASN A 139 -3.87 -14.23 3.94
C ASN A 139 -3.69 -13.68 2.53
N LEU A 140 -2.93 -14.38 1.67
CA LEU A 140 -2.72 -13.92 0.30
C LEU A 140 -4.00 -13.99 -0.55
N ILE A 141 -4.87 -14.98 -0.33
CA ILE A 141 -6.10 -15.18 -1.13
C ILE A 141 -7.35 -14.58 -0.47
N ASN A 142 -7.27 -14.17 0.81
CA ASN A 142 -8.43 -13.66 1.55
C ASN A 142 -8.76 -12.24 1.11
N ARG A 143 -9.67 -12.14 0.15
CA ARG A 143 -10.12 -10.87 -0.43
C ARG A 143 -11.64 -10.74 -0.34
N ARG A 144 -12.11 -9.50 -0.33
CA ARG A 144 -13.54 -9.23 -0.38
C ARG A 144 -14.10 -9.60 -1.75
N TYR A 145 -15.32 -10.12 -1.75
CA TYR A 145 -16.00 -10.51 -2.98
C TYR A 145 -16.14 -9.31 -3.93
N LYS A 146 -15.66 -9.49 -5.16
CA LYS A 146 -15.66 -8.47 -6.24
C LYS A 146 -14.87 -7.18 -5.92
N GLU A 147 -14.00 -7.16 -4.96
CA GLU A 147 -13.00 -6.11 -4.77
C GLU A 147 -11.66 -6.56 -5.34
N LYS A 148 -11.10 -5.76 -6.24
CA LYS A 148 -9.78 -5.99 -6.80
C LYS A 148 -8.72 -5.40 -5.89
N CYS A 149 -7.59 -6.09 -5.76
CA CYS A 149 -6.50 -5.71 -4.89
C CYS A 149 -5.18 -5.56 -5.65
N VAL A 150 -4.38 -4.61 -5.22
CA VAL A 150 -2.96 -4.53 -5.57
C VAL A 150 -2.16 -5.16 -4.44
N ALA A 151 -1.56 -6.32 -4.71
CA ALA A 151 -0.69 -7.00 -3.77
C ALA A 151 0.72 -6.42 -3.79
N TYR A 152 1.43 -6.50 -2.70
CA TYR A 152 2.85 -6.16 -2.62
C TYR A 152 3.50 -6.78 -1.39
N SER A 153 4.81 -7.02 -1.48
CA SER A 153 5.56 -7.57 -0.35
C SER A 153 6.10 -6.47 0.56
N GLU A 154 6.49 -5.35 -0.03
CA GLU A 154 6.88 -4.12 0.65
C GLU A 154 6.67 -2.91 -0.26
N SER A 155 6.56 -1.72 0.32
CA SER A 155 6.56 -0.43 -0.34
C SER A 155 7.53 0.52 0.38
N HIS A 156 7.46 1.82 0.09
CA HIS A 156 8.20 2.84 0.84
C HIS A 156 7.82 2.89 2.33
N ASP A 157 6.57 2.52 2.68
CA ASP A 157 6.04 2.69 4.04
C ASP A 157 6.68 1.76 5.07
N GLN A 158 6.89 0.49 4.76
CA GLN A 158 7.31 -0.51 5.75
C GLN A 158 8.64 -0.17 6.40
N ALA A 159 9.61 0.31 5.63
CA ALA A 159 10.91 0.71 6.17
C ALA A 159 10.88 2.09 6.84
N ILE A 160 10.01 2.99 6.40
CA ILE A 160 9.88 4.35 6.95
C ILE A 160 9.13 4.34 8.28
N VAL A 161 8.02 3.61 8.36
CA VAL A 161 7.10 3.66 9.50
C VAL A 161 7.61 2.89 10.72
N GLY A 162 8.69 2.15 10.62
CA GLY A 162 9.27 1.65 11.83
C GLY A 162 9.97 0.31 11.76
N ASP A 163 10.33 -0.14 10.59
CA ASP A 163 11.02 -1.41 10.47
C ASP A 163 12.15 -1.37 9.43
N LYS A 164 12.58 -2.51 8.95
CA LYS A 164 13.63 -2.70 7.97
C LYS A 164 13.02 -3.17 6.65
N THR A 165 13.73 -2.99 5.55
CA THR A 165 13.36 -3.63 4.28
C THR A 165 13.39 -5.16 4.42
N ILE A 166 12.64 -5.87 3.58
CA ILE A 166 12.69 -7.34 3.52
C ILE A 166 14.13 -7.83 3.31
N SER A 167 14.90 -7.15 2.46
CA SER A 167 16.30 -7.47 2.24
C SER A 167 17.12 -7.37 3.53
N MET A 168 16.94 -6.32 4.32
CA MET A 168 17.63 -6.17 5.60
C MET A 168 17.22 -7.23 6.63
N TRP A 169 15.97 -7.67 6.64
CA TRP A 169 15.54 -8.80 7.49
C TRP A 169 16.16 -10.13 7.07
N LEU A 170 16.32 -10.37 5.77
CA LEU A 170 16.84 -11.63 5.25
C LEU A 170 18.36 -11.75 5.34
N PHE A 171 19.08 -10.67 5.04
CA PHE A 171 20.55 -10.71 4.90
C PHE A 171 21.28 -10.08 6.07
N ASN A 172 20.65 -9.19 6.82
CA ASN A 172 21.27 -8.43 7.88
C ASN A 172 22.58 -7.76 7.41
N GLN A 173 23.66 -7.85 8.18
CA GLN A 173 24.98 -7.26 7.82
C GLN A 173 25.64 -7.88 6.56
N GLU A 174 25.30 -9.10 6.22
CA GLU A 174 25.81 -9.81 5.03
C GLU A 174 25.49 -9.08 3.72
N ILE A 175 24.46 -8.21 3.74
CA ILE A 175 24.07 -7.41 2.57
C ILE A 175 25.18 -6.47 2.09
N TYR A 176 26.07 -6.05 2.98
CA TYR A 176 27.16 -5.14 2.67
C TYR A 176 28.47 -5.86 2.28
N THR A 177 28.65 -7.09 2.73
CA THR A 177 29.93 -7.80 2.60
C THR A 177 29.84 -9.12 1.86
N GLY A 178 28.70 -9.78 1.88
CA GLY A 178 28.50 -11.13 1.35
C GLY A 178 27.90 -11.22 -0.05
N MET A 179 27.42 -10.10 -0.64
CA MET A 179 26.66 -10.12 -1.90
C MET A 179 27.52 -10.07 -3.18
N SER A 180 28.84 -9.94 -3.05
CA SER A 180 29.75 -9.91 -4.20
C SER A 180 29.96 -11.31 -4.77
N LYS A 181 30.09 -11.43 -6.09
CA LYS A 181 30.50 -12.68 -6.77
C LYS A 181 31.86 -13.20 -6.29
N PHE A 182 32.68 -12.36 -5.70
CA PHE A 182 34.00 -12.68 -5.17
C PHE A 182 34.00 -12.99 -3.67
N SER A 183 32.87 -12.79 -2.98
CA SER A 183 32.72 -13.16 -1.59
C SER A 183 32.61 -14.68 -1.43
N PRO A 184 33.10 -15.25 -0.32
CA PRO A 184 32.86 -16.66 -0.01
C PRO A 184 31.34 -16.93 0.02
N GLN A 185 30.98 -18.16 -0.39
CA GLN A 185 29.58 -18.59 -0.31
C GLN A 185 29.09 -18.55 1.13
N SER A 186 27.91 -17.98 1.35
CA SER A 186 27.27 -17.85 2.66
C SER A 186 25.87 -18.45 2.62
N ILE A 187 25.59 -19.33 3.57
CA ILE A 187 24.24 -19.91 3.76
C ILE A 187 23.22 -18.80 4.01
N VAL A 188 23.59 -17.74 4.71
CA VAL A 188 22.69 -16.59 4.98
C VAL A 188 22.31 -15.91 3.69
N VAL A 189 23.28 -15.67 2.79
CA VAL A 189 23.03 -15.03 1.49
C VAL A 189 22.19 -15.94 0.60
N ASP A 190 22.54 -17.22 0.48
CA ASP A 190 21.81 -18.17 -0.37
C ASP A 190 20.36 -18.34 0.09
N ARG A 191 20.14 -18.50 1.41
CA ARG A 191 18.82 -18.54 2.02
C ARG A 191 18.06 -17.25 1.76
N GLY A 192 18.70 -16.11 2.02
CA GLY A 192 18.08 -14.79 1.85
C GLY A 192 17.60 -14.57 0.42
N ILE A 193 18.41 -14.91 -0.57
CA ILE A 193 18.04 -14.81 -2.00
C ILE A 193 16.86 -15.73 -2.33
N ALA A 194 16.88 -16.98 -1.83
CA ALA A 194 15.80 -17.93 -2.06
C ALA A 194 14.47 -17.45 -1.48
N LEU A 195 14.47 -16.99 -0.22
CA LEU A 195 13.28 -16.48 0.45
C LEU A 195 12.79 -15.17 -0.17
N HIS A 196 13.68 -14.26 -0.54
CA HIS A 196 13.31 -13.00 -1.20
C HIS A 196 12.57 -13.25 -2.52
N LYS A 197 13.06 -14.20 -3.33
CA LYS A 197 12.40 -14.63 -4.58
C LYS A 197 11.06 -15.30 -4.30
N MET A 198 11.02 -16.22 -3.34
CA MET A 198 9.80 -16.95 -2.97
C MET A 198 8.70 -16.01 -2.49
N ILE A 199 9.01 -15.11 -1.56
CA ILE A 199 8.06 -14.12 -1.02
C ILE A 199 7.41 -13.34 -2.16
N ARG A 200 8.21 -12.83 -3.09
CA ARG A 200 7.67 -12.06 -4.22
C ARG A 200 6.87 -12.91 -5.19
N LEU A 201 7.38 -14.10 -5.52
CA LEU A 201 6.68 -15.00 -6.45
C LEU A 201 5.29 -15.38 -5.94
N ILE A 202 5.16 -15.78 -4.68
CA ILE A 202 3.85 -16.18 -4.14
C ILE A 202 2.95 -14.97 -3.89
N THR A 203 3.50 -13.81 -3.55
CA THR A 203 2.70 -12.59 -3.40
C THR A 203 2.12 -12.14 -4.74
N ILE A 204 2.91 -12.10 -5.82
CA ILE A 204 2.38 -11.74 -7.15
C ILE A 204 1.43 -12.81 -7.69
N GLY A 205 1.66 -14.07 -7.36
CA GLY A 205 0.83 -15.18 -7.86
C GLY A 205 -0.52 -15.33 -7.16
N LEU A 206 -0.63 -14.92 -5.90
CA LEU A 206 -1.82 -15.18 -5.08
C LEU A 206 -2.48 -13.92 -4.53
N GLY A 207 -1.74 -12.82 -4.39
CA GLY A 207 -2.15 -11.71 -3.54
C GLY A 207 -3.15 -10.70 -4.13
N GLY A 208 -3.43 -10.75 -5.43
CA GLY A 208 -4.36 -9.80 -6.05
C GLY A 208 -4.40 -9.87 -7.56
N GLU A 209 -5.15 -8.96 -8.14
CA GLU A 209 -5.27 -8.79 -9.59
C GLU A 209 -4.15 -7.92 -10.17
N ALA A 210 -3.46 -7.16 -9.31
CA ALA A 210 -2.31 -6.35 -9.66
C ALA A 210 -1.20 -6.48 -8.61
N TYR A 211 0.01 -6.09 -8.97
CA TYR A 211 1.17 -6.16 -8.09
C TYR A 211 1.94 -4.84 -8.11
N LEU A 212 2.24 -4.31 -6.92
CA LEU A 212 3.14 -3.18 -6.74
C LEU A 212 4.56 -3.69 -6.52
N ASN A 213 5.45 -3.39 -7.44
CA ASN A 213 6.88 -3.59 -7.27
C ASN A 213 7.52 -2.27 -6.86
N PHE A 214 7.95 -2.18 -5.60
CA PHE A 214 8.65 -0.99 -5.14
C PHE A 214 10.05 -0.94 -5.76
N MET A 215 10.46 0.26 -6.19
CA MET A 215 11.75 0.46 -6.89
C MET A 215 12.92 -0.18 -6.17
N GLY A 216 13.73 -0.94 -6.90
CA GLY A 216 14.86 -1.71 -6.38
C GLY A 216 14.52 -3.11 -5.90
N ASN A 217 13.25 -3.45 -5.72
CA ASN A 217 12.86 -4.80 -5.32
C ASN A 217 13.15 -5.85 -6.40
N GLU A 218 13.14 -5.47 -7.66
CA GLU A 218 13.44 -6.32 -8.82
C GLU A 218 14.86 -6.92 -8.78
N PHE A 219 15.78 -6.27 -8.09
CA PHE A 219 17.15 -6.77 -7.90
C PHE A 219 17.59 -6.87 -6.44
N GLY A 220 16.64 -6.74 -5.50
CA GLY A 220 16.90 -6.92 -4.07
C GLY A 220 17.72 -5.79 -3.44
N HIS A 221 17.50 -4.55 -3.87
CA HIS A 221 18.18 -3.40 -3.28
C HIS A 221 17.91 -3.31 -1.76
N PRO A 222 18.94 -3.17 -0.92
CA PRO A 222 18.80 -3.22 0.53
C PRO A 222 18.29 -1.94 1.17
N GLU A 223 18.54 -0.83 0.52
CA GLU A 223 18.28 0.49 1.09
C GLU A 223 16.80 0.86 0.93
N TRP A 224 16.35 1.76 1.77
CA TRP A 224 15.01 2.36 1.67
C TRP A 224 15.13 3.84 1.34
N ILE A 225 14.03 4.43 0.89
CA ILE A 225 13.89 5.87 0.77
C ILE A 225 13.45 6.38 2.14
N ASP A 226 14.23 7.27 2.74
CA ASP A 226 13.85 7.97 3.96
C ASP A 226 13.61 9.45 3.66
N PHE A 227 12.77 10.09 4.46
CA PHE A 227 12.51 11.51 4.36
C PHE A 227 13.11 12.26 5.55
N PRO A 228 13.33 13.58 5.46
CA PRO A 228 13.86 14.38 6.55
C PRO A 228 12.99 14.27 7.80
N ARG A 229 13.58 13.80 8.91
CA ARG A 229 12.94 13.65 10.22
C ARG A 229 13.97 13.84 11.33
N GLU A 230 13.53 14.04 12.56
CA GLU A 230 14.42 14.26 13.69
C GLU A 230 15.47 13.16 13.85
N GLY A 231 15.05 11.90 13.71
CA GLY A 231 15.94 10.73 13.86
C GLY A 231 17.05 10.62 12.82
N ASN A 232 17.01 11.37 11.73
CA ASN A 232 18.09 11.47 10.73
C ASN A 232 18.61 12.90 10.55
N HIS A 233 18.42 13.76 11.56
CA HIS A 233 18.83 15.16 11.56
C HIS A 233 18.27 15.96 10.36
N PHE A 234 17.04 15.64 9.95
CA PHE A 234 16.37 16.24 8.79
C PHE A 234 17.14 16.12 7.47
N SER A 235 17.98 15.09 7.35
CA SER A 235 18.76 14.85 6.14
C SER A 235 17.91 14.28 5.02
N TYR A 236 18.09 14.81 3.81
CA TYR A 236 17.49 14.30 2.57
C TYR A 236 18.47 13.41 1.77
N HIS A 237 19.63 13.09 2.34
CA HIS A 237 20.66 12.28 1.68
C HIS A 237 20.50 10.77 1.88
N TYR A 238 19.51 10.33 2.63
CA TYR A 238 19.27 8.91 2.90
C TYR A 238 18.49 8.19 1.79
N CYS A 239 18.26 8.83 0.66
CA CYS A 239 17.74 8.20 -0.55
C CYS A 239 18.92 7.75 -1.43
N ARG A 240 19.28 6.47 -1.37
CA ARG A 240 20.41 5.89 -2.13
C ARG A 240 19.96 4.91 -3.22
N ARG A 241 18.83 5.17 -3.81
CA ARG A 241 18.31 4.35 -4.91
C ARG A 241 18.56 4.95 -6.28
#